data_b92226ad760e197c4400e797743da060
#
_entry.id   b92226ad760e197c4400e797743da060
#
_cell.length_a   1.000
_cell.length_b   1.000
_cell.length_c   1.000
_cell.angle_alpha   90.00
_cell.angle_beta   90.00
_cell.angle_gamma   90.00
#
_symmetry.space_group_name_H-M   'P 1'
#
loop_
_entity.id
_entity.type
_entity.pdbx_description
1 polymer ?
#
loop_
_entity_poly.entity_id
_entity_poly.type
_entity_poly.pdbx_seq_one_letter_code
_entity_poly.pdbx_strand_id
1 'polypeptide(L)'
;MGGISTSIAMPDADCCFDVAQGLPYQLPYSNLLITHGHMDHASGIPYIISQKAMTGQVPPNVYMPEVLVQPMREIMRIWEAIDNHTYQYQFKAAAPGAEYPLKAPYFFRTFPTQHRVSSQGYTVFERKKRLKTEYKGSTPHELGEMRKNGTSLEEFYSEPIVSFTGDTKIEFLDSPQVRESRVVVMEVTYWDGKKSVANAREWGHIHLDEVLPRLEEFKCEKIVLIHASARYSSSYLREIIDARVPEHFKHRVDLFPRPI
;
A
#
# COMPACT_ATOMS: atom_id res chain seq x y z
N MET A 1 1.25 -14.31 -1.99
CA MET A 1 1.73 -15.45 -1.17
C MET A 1 3.06 -15.05 -0.56
N GLY A 2 3.16 -15.13 0.78
CA GLY A 2 4.36 -14.75 1.51
C GLY A 2 5.61 -15.50 1.05
N GLY A 3 6.70 -14.77 0.85
CA GLY A 3 7.98 -15.28 0.36
C GLY A 3 8.03 -15.67 -1.11
N ILE A 4 6.93 -15.48 -1.88
CA ILE A 4 6.87 -15.82 -3.31
C ILE A 4 6.63 -14.59 -4.15
N SER A 5 5.53 -13.86 -3.90
CA SER A 5 5.12 -12.75 -4.76
C SER A 5 4.13 -11.86 -4.04
N THR A 6 4.46 -10.58 -3.93
CA THR A 6 3.60 -9.56 -3.33
C THR A 6 3.53 -8.34 -4.24
N SER A 7 2.34 -8.06 -4.75
CA SER A 7 2.06 -6.86 -5.53
C SER A 7 0.57 -6.61 -5.61
N ILE A 8 0.16 -5.36 -5.43
CA ILE A 8 -1.24 -4.92 -5.57
C ILE A 8 -1.28 -3.59 -6.30
N ALA A 9 -2.13 -3.48 -7.31
CA ALA A 9 -2.33 -2.26 -8.07
C ALA A 9 -3.56 -1.49 -7.60
N MET A 10 -3.46 -0.16 -7.65
CA MET A 10 -4.57 0.78 -7.49
C MET A 10 -4.68 1.66 -8.75
N PRO A 11 -5.48 1.22 -9.76
CA PRO A 11 -5.55 1.88 -11.07
C PRO A 11 -6.01 3.34 -11.01
N ASP A 12 -6.93 3.66 -10.13
CA ASP A 12 -7.47 5.02 -10.00
C ASP A 12 -6.39 6.03 -9.62
N ALA A 13 -5.44 5.62 -8.79
CA ALA A 13 -4.31 6.43 -8.32
C ALA A 13 -3.05 6.30 -9.20
N ASP A 14 -3.07 5.48 -10.25
CA ASP A 14 -1.92 5.17 -11.11
C ASP A 14 -0.71 4.71 -10.28
N CYS A 15 -0.93 3.76 -9.39
CA CYS A 15 0.15 3.21 -8.57
C CYS A 15 0.04 1.70 -8.34
N CYS A 16 1.20 1.10 -8.01
CA CYS A 16 1.34 -0.28 -7.62
C CYS A 16 2.12 -0.36 -6.31
N PHE A 17 1.59 -1.09 -5.33
CA PHE A 17 2.29 -1.42 -4.08
C PHE A 17 3.07 -2.70 -4.29
N ASP A 18 4.37 -2.63 -4.08
CA ASP A 18 5.34 -3.66 -4.38
C ASP A 18 5.23 -4.20 -5.82
N VAL A 19 6.23 -4.89 -6.29
CA VAL A 19 6.31 -5.29 -7.70
C VAL A 19 6.64 -6.77 -7.89
N ALA A 20 6.74 -7.52 -6.80
CA ALA A 20 7.06 -8.94 -6.89
C ALA A 20 8.26 -9.20 -7.82
N GLN A 21 8.09 -10.08 -8.82
CA GLN A 21 9.08 -10.40 -9.85
C GLN A 21 8.90 -9.59 -11.15
N GLY A 22 8.01 -8.59 -11.17
CA GLY A 22 7.72 -7.81 -12.37
C GLY A 22 6.67 -8.48 -13.27
N LEU A 23 5.40 -8.33 -12.91
CA LEU A 23 4.30 -8.95 -13.65
C LEU A 23 3.74 -7.99 -14.72
N PRO A 24 3.25 -8.50 -15.87
CA PRO A 24 2.81 -7.66 -16.98
C PRO A 24 1.74 -6.62 -16.61
N TYR A 25 0.83 -6.93 -15.68
CA TYR A 25 -0.23 -6.01 -15.26
C TYR A 25 0.29 -4.75 -14.55
N GLN A 26 1.56 -4.75 -14.13
CA GLN A 26 2.20 -3.61 -13.45
C GLN A 26 2.72 -2.55 -14.43
N LEU A 27 2.96 -2.93 -15.67
CA LEU A 27 3.55 -2.04 -16.68
C LEU A 27 2.75 -0.74 -16.94
N PRO A 28 1.41 -0.71 -16.90
CA PRO A 28 0.68 0.54 -17.10
C PRO A 28 0.92 1.61 -16.03
N TYR A 29 1.36 1.24 -14.82
CA TYR A 29 1.43 2.18 -13.70
C TYR A 29 2.71 3.01 -13.73
N SER A 30 2.55 4.31 -13.48
CA SER A 30 3.66 5.28 -13.45
C SER A 30 4.36 5.35 -12.09
N ASN A 31 3.69 4.94 -11.02
CA ASN A 31 4.20 5.04 -9.66
C ASN A 31 4.27 3.66 -8.99
N LEU A 32 5.47 3.27 -8.59
CA LEU A 32 5.74 2.03 -7.88
C LEU A 32 6.12 2.36 -6.43
N LEU A 33 5.36 1.86 -5.46
CA LEU A 33 5.51 2.14 -4.03
C LEU A 33 6.06 0.89 -3.34
N ILE A 34 7.37 0.87 -3.09
CA ILE A 34 8.08 -0.30 -2.58
C ILE A 34 8.17 -0.23 -1.06
N THR A 35 7.64 -1.24 -0.38
CA THR A 35 7.60 -1.27 1.08
C THR A 35 8.95 -1.61 1.70
N HIS A 36 9.68 -2.56 1.13
CA HIS A 36 11.01 -3.01 1.57
C HIS A 36 11.73 -3.80 0.48
N GLY A 37 12.98 -4.21 0.75
CA GLY A 37 13.88 -4.77 -0.25
C GLY A 37 13.90 -6.29 -0.39
N HIS A 38 12.96 -7.06 0.18
CA HIS A 38 12.93 -8.50 -0.05
C HIS A 38 12.55 -8.83 -1.50
N MET A 39 13.06 -9.97 -1.98
CA MET A 39 12.97 -10.36 -3.40
C MET A 39 11.51 -10.52 -3.86
N ASP A 40 10.64 -11.02 -3.03
CA ASP A 40 9.21 -11.21 -3.33
C ASP A 40 8.39 -9.90 -3.32
N HIS A 41 9.03 -8.76 -3.03
CA HIS A 41 8.46 -7.42 -3.07
C HIS A 41 9.13 -6.52 -4.12
N ALA A 42 10.45 -6.62 -4.32
CA ALA A 42 11.23 -5.62 -5.05
C ALA A 42 12.04 -6.15 -6.26
N SER A 43 12.19 -7.48 -6.44
CA SER A 43 13.04 -8.03 -7.48
C SER A 43 12.61 -7.67 -8.91
N GLY A 44 11.34 -7.35 -9.11
CA GLY A 44 10.78 -6.96 -10.40
C GLY A 44 11.12 -5.55 -10.87
N ILE A 45 11.72 -4.70 -10.02
CA ILE A 45 12.02 -3.30 -10.37
C ILE A 45 12.84 -3.20 -11.66
N PRO A 46 14.00 -3.88 -11.81
CA PRO A 46 14.78 -3.81 -13.04
C PRO A 46 14.01 -4.28 -14.27
N TYR A 47 13.25 -5.37 -14.13
CA TYR A 47 12.45 -5.92 -15.22
C TYR A 47 11.36 -4.95 -15.70
N ILE A 48 10.61 -4.32 -14.78
CA ILE A 48 9.58 -3.34 -15.13
C ILE A 48 10.20 -2.14 -15.85
N ILE A 49 11.34 -1.62 -15.35
CA ILE A 49 12.04 -0.51 -15.98
C ILE A 49 12.44 -0.87 -17.41
N SER A 50 13.06 -2.05 -17.63
CA SER A 50 13.45 -2.55 -18.93
C SER A 50 12.23 -2.70 -19.87
N GLN A 51 11.15 -3.33 -19.41
CA GLN A 51 9.93 -3.54 -20.22
C GLN A 51 9.26 -2.22 -20.61
N LYS A 52 9.19 -1.25 -19.68
CA LYS A 52 8.66 0.09 -20.01
C LYS A 52 9.50 0.79 -21.07
N ALA A 53 10.82 0.68 -21.01
CA ALA A 53 11.72 1.22 -22.02
C ALA A 53 11.50 0.54 -23.38
N MET A 54 11.45 -0.77 -23.42
CA MET A 54 11.21 -1.54 -24.66
C MET A 54 9.88 -1.23 -25.34
N THR A 55 8.85 -0.93 -24.53
CA THR A 55 7.49 -0.66 -25.03
C THR A 55 7.18 0.83 -25.18
N GLY A 56 8.17 1.72 -25.04
CA GLY A 56 8.02 3.16 -25.18
C GLY A 56 7.10 3.82 -24.15
N GLN A 57 6.96 3.20 -22.98
CA GLN A 57 6.14 3.73 -21.90
C GLN A 57 6.90 4.78 -21.08
N VAL A 58 6.15 5.61 -20.35
CA VAL A 58 6.72 6.61 -19.45
C VAL A 58 7.60 5.95 -18.39
N PRO A 59 8.83 6.45 -18.17
CA PRO A 59 9.70 5.96 -17.11
C PRO A 59 9.03 5.98 -15.74
N PRO A 60 9.18 4.95 -14.89
CA PRO A 60 8.49 4.90 -13.63
C PRO A 60 9.14 5.78 -12.56
N ASN A 61 8.31 6.33 -11.68
CA ASN A 61 8.71 6.81 -10.37
C ASN A 61 8.68 5.63 -9.40
N VAL A 62 9.79 5.31 -8.78
CA VAL A 62 9.88 4.22 -7.80
C VAL A 62 10.19 4.83 -6.45
N TYR A 63 9.20 4.83 -5.57
CA TYR A 63 9.31 5.31 -4.20
C TYR A 63 9.65 4.16 -3.27
N MET A 64 10.60 4.36 -2.35
CA MET A 64 11.10 3.30 -1.47
C MET A 64 11.70 3.89 -0.19
N PRO A 65 11.97 3.07 0.85
CA PRO A 65 12.82 3.48 1.96
C PRO A 65 14.17 4.00 1.48
N GLU A 66 14.66 5.08 2.09
CA GLU A 66 15.89 5.77 1.66
C GLU A 66 17.08 4.83 1.51
N VAL A 67 17.23 3.88 2.44
CA VAL A 67 18.34 2.92 2.46
C VAL A 67 18.39 2.02 1.21
N LEU A 68 17.29 1.88 0.46
CA LEU A 68 17.22 1.07 -0.76
C LEU A 68 17.62 1.84 -2.01
N VAL A 69 17.58 3.16 -1.98
CA VAL A 69 17.78 3.99 -3.19
C VAL A 69 19.15 3.73 -3.82
N GLN A 70 20.22 3.74 -3.02
CA GLN A 70 21.57 3.56 -3.54
C GLN A 70 21.83 2.10 -3.99
N PRO A 71 21.50 1.06 -3.22
CA PRO A 71 21.61 -0.32 -3.68
C PRO A 71 20.83 -0.59 -4.98
N MET A 72 19.62 -0.04 -5.13
CA MET A 72 18.84 -0.22 -6.36
C MET A 72 19.47 0.48 -7.57
N ARG A 73 20.09 1.66 -7.39
CA ARG A 73 20.88 2.31 -8.44
C ARG A 73 22.07 1.45 -8.89
N GLU A 74 22.74 0.79 -7.96
CA GLU A 74 23.85 -0.10 -8.26
C GLU A 74 23.40 -1.34 -9.06
N ILE A 75 22.27 -1.94 -8.66
CA ILE A 75 21.63 -3.04 -9.38
C ILE A 75 21.29 -2.61 -10.81
N MET A 76 20.66 -1.45 -11.00
CA MET A 76 20.34 -0.94 -12.33
C MET A 76 21.59 -0.69 -13.18
N ARG A 77 22.63 -0.11 -12.60
CA ARG A 77 23.89 0.12 -13.31
C ARG A 77 24.54 -1.20 -13.80
N ILE A 78 24.43 -2.26 -13.00
CA ILE A 78 24.92 -3.59 -13.41
C ILE A 78 24.08 -4.11 -14.59
N TRP A 79 22.75 -4.00 -14.53
CA TRP A 79 21.87 -4.40 -15.63
C TRP A 79 22.08 -3.56 -16.88
N GLU A 80 22.27 -2.26 -16.76
CA GLU A 80 22.63 -1.35 -17.88
C GLU A 80 23.92 -1.78 -18.59
N ALA A 81 24.91 -2.22 -17.82
CA ALA A 81 26.16 -2.75 -18.38
C ALA A 81 25.97 -4.11 -19.08
N ILE A 82 25.12 -5.00 -18.55
CA ILE A 82 24.80 -6.29 -19.15
C ILE A 82 24.04 -6.10 -20.47
N ASP A 83 23.02 -5.24 -20.47
CA ASP A 83 22.15 -4.99 -21.61
C ASP A 83 22.76 -4.02 -22.64
N ASN A 84 23.90 -3.40 -22.31
CA ASN A 84 24.52 -2.31 -23.08
C ASN A 84 23.49 -1.20 -23.42
N HIS A 85 22.66 -0.84 -22.44
CA HIS A 85 21.56 0.13 -22.58
C HIS A 85 21.42 0.98 -21.32
N THR A 86 21.12 2.27 -21.47
CA THR A 86 20.84 3.18 -20.35
C THR A 86 19.35 3.34 -20.18
N TYR A 87 18.86 3.01 -19.00
CA TYR A 87 17.44 3.08 -18.69
C TYR A 87 17.04 4.42 -18.07
N GLN A 88 15.80 4.84 -18.31
CA GLN A 88 15.20 6.02 -17.69
C GLN A 88 14.28 5.59 -16.55
N TYR A 89 14.52 6.09 -15.34
CA TYR A 89 13.72 5.84 -14.14
C TYR A 89 13.99 6.90 -13.08
N GLN A 90 13.12 7.00 -12.08
CA GLN A 90 13.32 7.90 -10.96
C GLN A 90 13.20 7.13 -9.64
N PHE A 91 14.31 6.88 -8.95
CA PHE A 91 14.32 6.36 -7.59
C PHE A 91 14.21 7.51 -6.60
N LYS A 92 13.19 7.45 -5.73
CA LYS A 92 12.85 8.50 -4.78
C LYS A 92 12.74 7.90 -3.38
N ALA A 93 13.46 8.47 -2.43
CA ALA A 93 13.23 8.21 -1.03
C ALA A 93 11.87 8.79 -0.62
N ALA A 94 11.02 7.97 0.01
CA ALA A 94 9.75 8.43 0.55
C ALA A 94 9.88 8.65 2.06
N ALA A 95 10.01 9.91 2.46
CA ALA A 95 10.20 10.30 3.86
C ALA A 95 8.89 10.26 4.66
N PRO A 96 8.92 9.89 5.95
CA PRO A 96 7.76 9.95 6.82
C PRO A 96 7.14 11.34 6.87
N GLY A 97 5.80 11.42 6.84
CA GLY A 97 5.05 12.65 6.97
C GLY A 97 4.99 13.55 5.72
N ALA A 98 5.82 13.28 4.70
CA ALA A 98 5.76 14.01 3.43
C ALA A 98 4.61 13.51 2.53
N GLU A 99 4.06 14.42 1.72
CA GLU A 99 3.06 14.10 0.71
C GLU A 99 3.71 13.95 -0.66
N TYR A 100 3.36 12.87 -1.34
CA TYR A 100 3.83 12.58 -2.69
C TYR A 100 2.64 12.47 -3.64
N PRO A 101 2.63 13.26 -4.74
CA PRO A 101 1.51 13.24 -5.66
C PRO A 101 1.44 11.92 -6.44
N LEU A 102 0.20 11.48 -6.68
CA LEU A 102 -0.18 10.42 -7.61
C LEU A 102 -1.05 11.02 -8.71
N LYS A 103 -1.78 10.22 -9.45
CA LYS A 103 -2.81 10.71 -10.37
C LYS A 103 -3.89 11.45 -9.57
N ALA A 104 -4.13 12.72 -9.91
CA ALA A 104 -5.13 13.52 -9.21
C ALA A 104 -6.52 12.84 -9.17
N PRO A 105 -7.25 12.90 -8.05
CA PRO A 105 -7.02 13.72 -6.87
C PRO A 105 -6.17 13.05 -5.76
N TYR A 106 -5.44 11.96 -6.08
CA TYR A 106 -4.74 11.12 -5.12
C TYR A 106 -3.32 11.61 -4.81
N PHE A 107 -2.87 11.31 -3.60
CA PHE A 107 -1.50 11.43 -3.12
C PHE A 107 -1.25 10.36 -2.06
N PHE A 108 -0.01 10.12 -1.68
CA PHE A 108 0.27 9.19 -0.59
C PHE A 108 1.16 9.81 0.50
N ARG A 109 1.10 9.22 1.69
CA ARG A 109 2.05 9.37 2.79
C ARG A 109 2.53 7.99 3.23
N THR A 110 3.71 7.92 3.79
CA THR A 110 4.21 6.70 4.42
C THR A 110 3.80 6.63 5.89
N PHE A 111 3.82 5.43 6.44
CA PHE A 111 3.72 5.18 7.89
C PHE A 111 4.77 4.14 8.31
N PRO A 112 5.21 4.16 9.59
CA PRO A 112 6.22 3.24 10.07
C PRO A 112 5.70 1.81 10.13
N THR A 113 6.55 0.86 9.75
CA THR A 113 6.35 -0.56 9.89
C THR A 113 7.55 -1.18 10.60
N GLN A 114 7.38 -2.39 11.16
CA GLN A 114 8.41 -3.10 11.90
C GLN A 114 8.68 -4.45 11.26
N HIS A 115 9.77 -4.53 10.52
CA HIS A 115 10.20 -5.74 9.84
C HIS A 115 11.70 -6.00 10.10
N ARG A 116 12.22 -7.14 9.64
CA ARG A 116 13.66 -7.50 9.81
C ARG A 116 14.61 -6.60 9.03
N VAL A 117 14.13 -5.99 7.96
CA VAL A 117 14.84 -5.00 7.15
C VAL A 117 14.11 -3.67 7.22
N SER A 118 14.76 -2.60 6.79
CA SER A 118 14.11 -1.28 6.70
C SER A 118 12.85 -1.37 5.85
N SER A 119 11.72 -0.97 6.41
CA SER A 119 10.41 -1.07 5.79
C SER A 119 9.52 0.13 6.11
N GLN A 120 8.53 0.35 5.28
CA GLN A 120 7.49 1.37 5.45
C GLN A 120 6.19 0.92 4.79
N GLY A 121 5.07 1.32 5.36
CA GLY A 121 3.77 1.19 4.72
C GLY A 121 3.38 2.47 3.99
N TYR A 122 2.34 2.38 3.17
CA TYR A 122 1.82 3.48 2.36
C TYR A 122 0.33 3.66 2.58
N THR A 123 -0.11 4.89 2.79
CA THR A 123 -1.52 5.26 2.76
C THR A 123 -1.77 6.19 1.59
N VAL A 124 -2.67 5.80 0.69
CA VAL A 124 -3.19 6.66 -0.38
C VAL A 124 -4.36 7.45 0.14
N PHE A 125 -4.30 8.75 -0.06
CA PHE A 125 -5.34 9.72 0.29
C PHE A 125 -6.00 10.27 -0.97
N GLU A 126 -7.28 10.58 -0.85
CA GLU A 126 -8.03 11.37 -1.83
C GLU A 126 -8.19 12.80 -1.32
N ARG A 127 -7.79 13.79 -2.13
CA ARG A 127 -8.02 15.20 -1.82
C ARG A 127 -9.39 15.62 -2.31
N LYS A 128 -10.23 16.05 -1.38
CA LYS A 128 -11.61 16.45 -1.61
C LYS A 128 -11.82 17.93 -1.27
N LYS A 129 -12.90 18.49 -1.78
CA LYS A 129 -13.36 19.83 -1.45
C LYS A 129 -14.68 19.76 -0.70
N ARG A 130 -14.87 20.63 0.25
CA ARG A 130 -16.17 20.86 0.90
C ARG A 130 -16.38 22.33 1.13
N LEU A 131 -17.65 22.72 1.25
CA LEU A 131 -18.02 24.06 1.69
C LEU A 131 -17.50 24.28 3.11
N LYS A 132 -16.85 25.42 3.36
CA LYS A 132 -16.39 25.79 4.71
C LYS A 132 -17.57 25.84 5.67
N THR A 133 -17.34 25.44 6.91
CA THR A 133 -18.40 25.31 7.93
C THR A 133 -19.13 26.62 8.18
N GLU A 134 -18.44 27.75 8.07
CA GLU A 134 -18.99 29.10 8.25
C GLU A 134 -20.07 29.46 7.21
N TYR A 135 -20.11 28.78 6.06
CA TYR A 135 -21.09 29.02 4.99
C TYR A 135 -22.17 27.95 4.88
N LYS A 136 -22.21 26.96 5.79
CA LYS A 136 -23.18 25.85 5.71
C LYS A 136 -24.65 26.26 5.85
N GLY A 137 -24.96 27.47 6.28
CA GLY A 137 -26.32 27.99 6.38
C GLY A 137 -26.71 28.96 5.29
N SER A 138 -25.78 29.31 4.38
CA SER A 138 -26.02 30.31 3.34
C SER A 138 -26.88 29.76 2.20
N THR A 139 -27.72 30.60 1.66
CA THR A 139 -28.53 30.28 0.48
C THR A 139 -27.69 30.20 -0.79
N PRO A 140 -28.16 29.51 -1.85
CA PRO A 140 -27.45 29.48 -3.14
C PRO A 140 -27.15 30.86 -3.73
N HIS A 141 -28.05 31.84 -3.50
CA HIS A 141 -27.86 33.21 -3.95
C HIS A 141 -26.70 33.90 -3.22
N GLU A 142 -26.67 33.83 -1.88
CA GLU A 142 -25.60 34.40 -1.07
C GLU A 142 -24.23 33.79 -1.42
N LEU A 143 -24.16 32.46 -1.58
CA LEU A 143 -22.94 31.79 -2.03
C LEU A 143 -22.49 32.25 -3.42
N GLY A 144 -23.46 32.52 -4.32
CA GLY A 144 -23.19 33.08 -5.64
C GLY A 144 -22.56 34.47 -5.58
N GLU A 145 -23.11 35.35 -4.76
CA GLU A 145 -22.59 36.72 -4.56
C GLU A 145 -21.19 36.69 -3.90
N MET A 146 -21.00 35.86 -2.89
CA MET A 146 -19.69 35.71 -2.26
C MET A 146 -18.61 35.21 -3.25
N ARG A 147 -18.95 34.27 -4.15
CA ARG A 147 -18.04 33.81 -5.23
C ARG A 147 -17.70 34.96 -6.20
N LYS A 148 -18.68 35.76 -6.62
CA LYS A 148 -18.43 36.92 -7.48
C LYS A 148 -17.51 37.95 -6.83
N ASN A 149 -17.61 38.08 -5.51
CA ASN A 149 -16.75 38.98 -4.71
C ASN A 149 -15.39 38.36 -4.37
N GLY A 150 -15.05 37.19 -4.95
CA GLY A 150 -13.74 36.54 -4.77
C GLY A 150 -13.56 35.79 -3.45
N THR A 151 -14.65 35.55 -2.68
CA THR A 151 -14.59 34.83 -1.43
C THR A 151 -14.32 33.34 -1.68
N SER A 152 -13.27 32.79 -1.06
CA SER A 152 -12.99 31.34 -1.09
C SER A 152 -13.95 30.59 -0.19
N LEU A 153 -14.97 29.97 -0.78
CA LEU A 153 -16.04 29.27 -0.06
C LEU A 153 -15.68 27.84 0.31
N GLU A 154 -14.68 27.26 -0.34
CA GLU A 154 -14.33 25.84 -0.20
C GLU A 154 -13.02 25.67 0.56
N GLU A 155 -12.93 24.59 1.30
CA GLU A 155 -11.68 24.11 1.91
C GLU A 155 -11.35 22.71 1.39
N PHE A 156 -10.05 22.40 1.33
CA PHE A 156 -9.58 21.06 1.02
C PHE A 156 -9.49 20.24 2.30
N TYR A 157 -9.87 18.99 2.19
CA TYR A 157 -9.61 17.96 3.19
C TYR A 157 -9.14 16.68 2.50
N SER A 158 -8.59 15.75 3.26
CA SER A 158 -8.05 14.52 2.70
C SER A 158 -8.60 13.33 3.47
N GLU A 159 -9.02 12.30 2.74
CA GLU A 159 -9.51 11.04 3.29
C GLU A 159 -8.51 9.93 2.98
N PRO A 160 -8.10 9.11 3.97
CA PRO A 160 -7.29 7.93 3.72
C PRO A 160 -8.15 6.84 3.07
N ILE A 161 -7.79 6.46 1.84
CA ILE A 161 -8.59 5.51 1.04
C ILE A 161 -8.06 4.08 1.17
N VAL A 162 -6.76 3.89 0.93
CA VAL A 162 -6.13 2.57 1.00
C VAL A 162 -4.85 2.67 1.80
N SER A 163 -4.70 1.82 2.82
CA SER A 163 -3.42 1.57 3.47
C SER A 163 -2.89 0.19 3.10
N PHE A 164 -1.63 0.13 2.68
CA PHE A 164 -0.90 -1.09 2.36
C PHE A 164 0.29 -1.22 3.30
N THR A 165 0.35 -2.32 4.06
CA THR A 165 1.35 -2.46 5.12
C THR A 165 2.70 -2.96 4.62
N GLY A 166 2.74 -3.75 3.54
CA GLY A 166 3.87 -4.64 3.30
C GLY A 166 4.04 -5.62 4.46
N ASP A 167 5.24 -6.14 4.61
CA ASP A 167 5.58 -7.04 5.71
C ASP A 167 5.89 -6.26 6.99
N THR A 168 5.25 -6.65 8.09
CA THR A 168 5.35 -5.92 9.35
C THR A 168 4.82 -6.71 10.54
N LYS A 169 5.07 -6.20 11.75
CA LYS A 169 4.35 -6.58 12.97
C LYS A 169 3.06 -5.75 13.10
N ILE A 170 2.19 -6.14 14.04
CA ILE A 170 0.85 -5.55 14.21
C ILE A 170 0.84 -4.08 14.66
N GLU A 171 1.99 -3.55 15.13
CA GLU A 171 2.11 -2.17 15.63
C GLU A 171 1.90 -1.09 14.55
N PHE A 172 1.82 -1.45 13.27
CA PHE A 172 1.39 -0.53 12.21
C PHE A 172 0.01 0.09 12.49
N LEU A 173 -0.85 -0.61 13.24
CA LEU A 173 -2.16 -0.10 13.68
C LEU A 173 -2.07 1.11 14.61
N ASP A 174 -0.91 1.42 15.19
CA ASP A 174 -0.75 2.62 16.00
C ASP A 174 -0.78 3.91 15.16
N SER A 175 -0.68 3.78 13.83
CA SER A 175 -0.82 4.88 12.88
C SER A 175 -2.30 5.23 12.65
N PRO A 176 -2.78 6.44 13.04
CA PRO A 176 -4.18 6.83 12.90
C PRO A 176 -4.69 6.74 11.45
N GLN A 177 -3.86 7.14 10.48
CA GLN A 177 -4.22 7.09 9.06
C GLN A 177 -4.55 5.67 8.57
N VAL A 178 -3.93 4.64 9.17
CA VAL A 178 -4.22 3.25 8.81
C VAL A 178 -5.58 2.82 9.37
N ARG A 179 -5.83 3.10 10.67
CA ARG A 179 -7.11 2.76 11.31
C ARG A 179 -8.31 3.41 10.63
N GLU A 180 -8.11 4.60 10.06
CA GLU A 180 -9.16 5.41 9.43
C GLU A 180 -9.27 5.20 7.91
N SER A 181 -8.36 4.44 7.30
CA SER A 181 -8.44 4.10 5.87
C SER A 181 -9.72 3.34 5.55
N ARG A 182 -10.30 3.61 4.38
CA ARG A 182 -11.49 2.87 3.93
C ARG A 182 -11.17 1.40 3.68
N VAL A 183 -9.98 1.11 3.16
CA VAL A 183 -9.49 -0.26 2.93
C VAL A 183 -8.10 -0.39 3.56
N VAL A 184 -7.91 -1.44 4.35
CA VAL A 184 -6.59 -1.83 4.85
C VAL A 184 -6.17 -3.14 4.20
N VAL A 185 -5.09 -3.10 3.45
CA VAL A 185 -4.44 -4.29 2.87
C VAL A 185 -3.24 -4.62 3.74
N MET A 186 -3.30 -5.74 4.44
CA MET A 186 -2.29 -6.10 5.43
C MET A 186 -1.83 -7.55 5.31
N GLU A 187 -0.58 -7.79 5.66
CA GLU A 187 -0.09 -9.14 5.78
C GLU A 187 -0.70 -9.87 6.97
N VAL A 188 -0.91 -11.18 6.82
CA VAL A 188 -1.01 -12.17 7.89
C VAL A 188 -0.28 -13.42 7.42
N THR A 189 0.97 -13.58 7.85
CA THR A 189 1.80 -14.67 7.37
C THR A 189 1.51 -15.98 8.08
N TYR A 190 1.17 -15.97 9.36
CA TYR A 190 0.90 -17.16 10.17
C TYR A 190 -0.51 -17.19 10.72
N TRP A 191 -1.18 -18.36 10.62
CA TRP A 191 -2.62 -18.49 10.81
C TRP A 191 -3.05 -19.51 11.86
N ASP A 192 -2.17 -20.44 12.21
CA ASP A 192 -2.49 -21.58 13.09
C ASP A 192 -1.39 -21.83 14.13
N GLY A 193 -1.66 -22.75 15.08
CA GLY A 193 -0.76 -23.09 16.17
C GLY A 193 0.56 -23.77 15.76
N LYS A 194 0.80 -24.05 14.45
CA LYS A 194 2.08 -24.64 13.98
C LYS A 194 3.24 -23.66 14.09
N LYS A 195 2.93 -22.37 14.12
CA LYS A 195 3.88 -21.30 14.43
C LYS A 195 3.26 -20.40 15.50
N SER A 196 4.04 -20.07 16.51
CA SER A 196 3.58 -19.18 17.59
C SER A 196 3.63 -17.71 17.17
N VAL A 197 2.91 -16.86 17.91
CA VAL A 197 3.03 -15.39 17.80
C VAL A 197 4.48 -14.95 17.97
N ALA A 198 5.22 -15.54 18.93
CA ALA A 198 6.63 -15.24 19.15
C ALA A 198 7.47 -15.52 17.90
N ASN A 199 7.25 -16.65 17.23
CA ASN A 199 7.94 -16.94 15.96
C ASN A 199 7.56 -15.95 14.84
N ALA A 200 6.29 -15.56 14.73
CA ALA A 200 5.88 -14.54 13.76
C ALA A 200 6.63 -13.22 13.99
N ARG A 201 6.65 -12.76 15.23
CA ARG A 201 7.31 -11.52 15.64
C ARG A 201 8.82 -11.54 15.46
N GLU A 202 9.47 -12.69 15.71
CA GLU A 202 10.91 -12.89 15.47
C GLU A 202 11.26 -12.65 13.99
N TRP A 203 10.41 -13.11 13.07
CA TRP A 203 10.58 -12.92 11.63
C TRP A 203 10.03 -11.59 11.11
N GLY A 204 9.44 -10.77 11.98
CA GLY A 204 8.90 -9.47 11.62
C GLY A 204 7.58 -9.55 10.86
N HIS A 205 6.75 -10.55 11.19
CA HIS A 205 5.46 -10.82 10.56
C HIS A 205 4.33 -10.87 11.57
N ILE A 206 3.09 -10.89 11.05
CA ILE A 206 1.86 -10.95 11.84
C ILE A 206 1.36 -12.39 11.94
N HIS A 207 0.93 -12.77 13.15
CA HIS A 207 0.11 -13.93 13.40
C HIS A 207 -1.36 -13.54 13.54
N LEU A 208 -2.29 -14.38 13.05
CA LEU A 208 -3.73 -14.10 13.15
C LEU A 208 -4.20 -13.82 14.58
N ASP A 209 -3.58 -14.48 15.57
CA ASP A 209 -3.89 -14.28 16.99
C ASP A 209 -3.61 -12.87 17.50
N GLU A 210 -2.79 -12.09 16.79
CA GLU A 210 -2.55 -10.67 17.10
C GLU A 210 -3.61 -9.77 16.46
N VAL A 211 -4.21 -10.21 15.35
CA VAL A 211 -5.22 -9.43 14.61
C VAL A 211 -6.58 -9.52 15.27
N LEU A 212 -7.01 -10.74 15.65
CA LEU A 212 -8.36 -10.99 16.16
C LEU A 212 -8.73 -10.11 17.35
N PRO A 213 -7.87 -9.92 18.38
CA PRO A 213 -8.19 -9.05 19.53
C PRO A 213 -8.28 -7.56 19.17
N ARG A 214 -7.68 -7.16 18.05
CA ARG A 214 -7.58 -5.77 17.60
C ARG A 214 -8.55 -5.39 16.49
N LEU A 215 -9.46 -6.28 16.09
CA LEU A 215 -10.41 -6.04 14.99
C LEU A 215 -11.27 -4.79 15.20
N GLU A 216 -11.64 -4.48 16.44
CA GLU A 216 -12.44 -3.30 16.80
C GLU A 216 -11.68 -1.96 16.58
N GLU A 217 -10.37 -2.00 16.48
CA GLU A 217 -9.58 -0.79 16.21
C GLU A 217 -9.66 -0.36 14.74
N PHE A 218 -10.00 -1.28 13.83
CA PHE A 218 -10.16 -0.98 12.41
C PHE A 218 -11.50 -0.28 12.15
N LYS A 219 -11.45 0.97 11.76
CA LYS A 219 -12.62 1.74 11.34
C LYS A 219 -12.94 1.58 9.85
N CYS A 220 -12.13 0.83 9.13
CA CYS A 220 -12.20 0.63 7.68
C CYS A 220 -13.48 -0.11 7.25
N GLU A 221 -13.86 0.05 5.99
CA GLU A 221 -14.95 -0.70 5.35
C GLU A 221 -14.51 -2.14 5.02
N LYS A 222 -13.21 -2.32 4.70
CA LYS A 222 -12.62 -3.61 4.31
C LYS A 222 -11.22 -3.81 4.87
N ILE A 223 -10.96 -5.04 5.32
CA ILE A 223 -9.64 -5.56 5.69
C ILE A 223 -9.31 -6.66 4.69
N VAL A 224 -8.28 -6.46 3.89
CA VAL A 224 -7.82 -7.43 2.89
C VAL A 224 -6.57 -8.11 3.42
N LEU A 225 -6.68 -9.39 3.74
CA LEU A 225 -5.57 -10.18 4.26
C LEU A 225 -4.77 -10.75 3.11
N ILE A 226 -3.47 -10.50 3.13
CA ILE A 226 -2.53 -10.94 2.10
C ILE A 226 -1.33 -11.68 2.72
N HIS A 227 -0.39 -12.09 1.89
CA HIS A 227 0.94 -12.58 2.29
C HIS A 227 0.92 -13.83 3.17
N ALA A 228 -0.16 -14.64 3.15
CA ALA A 228 -0.17 -15.90 3.87
C ALA A 228 0.97 -16.81 3.41
N SER A 229 1.64 -17.46 4.35
CA SER A 229 2.73 -18.41 4.04
C SER A 229 2.27 -19.47 3.02
N ALA A 230 3.12 -19.78 2.05
CA ALA A 230 2.85 -20.77 0.99
C ALA A 230 2.48 -22.17 1.50
N ARG A 231 2.66 -22.44 2.78
CA ARG A 231 2.25 -23.71 3.43
C ARG A 231 0.75 -23.87 3.60
N TYR A 232 -0.01 -22.78 3.48
CA TYR A 232 -1.45 -22.79 3.67
C TYR A 232 -2.17 -22.80 2.32
N SER A 233 -3.16 -23.70 2.17
CA SER A 233 -4.08 -23.62 1.02
C SER A 233 -5.10 -22.52 1.22
N SER A 234 -5.61 -21.96 0.13
CA SER A 234 -6.64 -20.90 0.20
C SER A 234 -7.94 -21.40 0.84
N SER A 235 -8.30 -22.68 0.67
CA SER A 235 -9.46 -23.30 1.34
C SER A 235 -9.28 -23.33 2.86
N TYR A 236 -8.09 -23.76 3.32
CA TYR A 236 -7.78 -23.80 4.75
C TYR A 236 -7.80 -22.41 5.39
N LEU A 237 -7.28 -21.40 4.71
CA LEU A 237 -7.32 -20.01 5.20
C LEU A 237 -8.77 -19.50 5.35
N ARG A 238 -9.66 -19.87 4.42
CA ARG A 238 -11.09 -19.52 4.52
C ARG A 238 -11.76 -20.22 5.69
N GLU A 239 -11.52 -21.52 5.88
CA GLU A 239 -12.03 -22.25 7.04
C GLU A 239 -11.62 -21.58 8.36
N ILE A 240 -10.37 -21.10 8.45
CA ILE A 240 -9.89 -20.36 9.63
C ILE A 240 -10.63 -19.04 9.78
N ILE A 241 -10.84 -18.26 8.72
CA ILE A 241 -11.61 -17.00 8.76
C ILE A 241 -13.02 -17.28 9.24
N ASP A 242 -13.69 -18.26 8.64
CA ASP A 242 -15.08 -18.61 8.97
C ASP A 242 -15.24 -19.10 10.41
N ALA A 243 -14.23 -19.83 10.93
CA ALA A 243 -14.25 -20.34 12.29
C ALA A 243 -13.86 -19.31 13.36
N ARG A 244 -12.95 -18.37 13.05
CA ARG A 244 -12.28 -17.55 14.07
C ARG A 244 -12.60 -16.06 14.01
N VAL A 245 -12.97 -15.51 12.85
CA VAL A 245 -13.38 -14.11 12.73
C VAL A 245 -14.81 -13.98 13.29
N PRO A 246 -15.06 -13.04 14.21
CA PRO A 246 -16.42 -12.79 14.74
C PRO A 246 -17.40 -12.50 13.60
N GLU A 247 -18.64 -13.02 13.70
CA GLU A 247 -19.65 -12.97 12.64
C GLU A 247 -19.88 -11.55 12.12
N HIS A 248 -19.93 -10.56 13.02
CA HIS A 248 -20.17 -9.16 12.66
C HIS A 248 -18.97 -8.50 11.92
N PHE A 249 -17.78 -9.14 11.90
CA PHE A 249 -16.64 -8.68 11.13
C PHE A 249 -16.45 -9.41 9.79
N LYS A 250 -17.04 -10.60 9.59
CA LYS A 250 -16.79 -11.44 8.40
C LYS A 250 -17.05 -10.69 7.09
N HIS A 251 -18.09 -9.86 7.04
CA HIS A 251 -18.42 -9.08 5.85
C HIS A 251 -17.34 -8.03 5.48
N ARG A 252 -16.46 -7.69 6.42
CA ARG A 252 -15.36 -6.72 6.23
C ARG A 252 -14.02 -7.38 5.93
N VAL A 253 -13.86 -8.68 6.20
CA VAL A 253 -12.57 -9.41 6.05
C VAL A 253 -12.58 -10.19 4.76
N ASP A 254 -11.65 -9.87 3.87
CA ASP A 254 -11.42 -10.57 2.62
C ASP A 254 -10.00 -11.19 2.58
N LEU A 255 -9.86 -12.34 1.94
CA LEU A 255 -8.57 -12.96 1.65
C LEU A 255 -8.18 -12.70 0.18
N PHE A 256 -6.94 -12.27 -0.06
CA PHE A 256 -6.43 -12.06 -1.41
C PHE A 256 -5.13 -12.86 -1.66
N PRO A 257 -4.92 -13.48 -2.84
CA PRO A 257 -5.90 -13.53 -3.94
C PRO A 257 -7.12 -14.39 -3.58
N ARG A 258 -8.28 -14.00 -4.11
CA ARG A 258 -9.46 -14.84 -3.98
C ARG A 258 -9.19 -16.14 -4.76
N PRO A 259 -9.46 -17.33 -4.19
CA PRO A 259 -9.38 -18.56 -4.98
C PRO A 259 -10.33 -18.45 -6.16
N ILE A 260 -9.82 -18.90 -7.30
CA ILE A 260 -10.61 -19.08 -8.54
C ILE A 260 -11.59 -20.22 -8.32
#